data_1f7b9f93ddf8b7c59b7ccbf96e70622d
#
_entry.id   1f7b9f93ddf8b7c59b7ccbf96e70622d
#
_cell.length_a   1.000
_cell.length_b   1.000
_cell.length_c   1.000
_cell.angle_alpha   90.00
_cell.angle_beta   90.00
_cell.angle_gamma   90.00
#
_symmetry.space_group_name_H-M   'P 1'
#
loop_
_entity.id
_entity.type
_entity.pdbx_description
1 polymer ?
#
loop_
_entity_poly.entity_id
_entity_poly.type
_entity_poly.pdbx_seq_one_letter_code
_entity_poly.pdbx_strand_id
1 'polypeptide(L)'
;MKLFRTLLRPTSSQVLVIVTGLLIATNSLIAADPKAEVAVEKIANKPKVPGQFALRQRNRTETEKGSGEWKEQSKEAVWNASETAIIICDMWDDHYCKLAAERVAEMAPRMNAVLTAARNHGATVIHAPSGVTYLYADMPQRKRMQQAQKAKPELPLEAWCYVDPKREPELPIDVSKQPCDDPVIGAYVQKFTRQHPGLTISGWDGVSDNGEEIYSYLKQEGLKNIVLMGVHTNMCVLGRPFGIRQMVKQGFNVVIARDLTDAMYDPREKPYVSHTRGTELVVEHIEKHWCPSILGEDLTRVARGSADPK
;
A
#
# COMPACT_ATOMS: atom_id res chain seq x y z
N MET A 1 48.50 -23.88 -50.50
CA MET A 1 49.80 -23.71 -51.19
C MET A 1 50.78 -23.02 -50.26
N LYS A 2 51.81 -23.78 -49.84
CA LYS A 2 53.17 -23.43 -49.34
C LYS A 2 53.25 -22.27 -48.30
N LEU A 3 53.60 -22.55 -47.02
CA LEU A 3 54.96 -22.74 -46.46
C LEU A 3 55.84 -21.51 -46.60
N PHE A 4 56.27 -20.91 -45.45
CA PHE A 4 57.67 -20.95 -45.05
C PHE A 4 57.88 -20.53 -43.58
N ARG A 5 58.59 -21.36 -42.87
CA ARG A 5 59.25 -21.22 -41.58
C ARG A 5 60.41 -20.19 -41.69
N THR A 6 60.78 -19.55 -40.61
CA THR A 6 62.18 -19.49 -40.19
C THR A 6 62.29 -19.22 -38.67
N LEU A 7 63.04 -20.07 -38.01
CA LEU A 7 63.58 -20.04 -36.67
C LEU A 7 64.72 -19.02 -36.50
N LEU A 8 64.88 -18.49 -35.30
CA LEU A 8 66.19 -18.29 -34.68
C LEU A 8 66.06 -18.06 -33.16
N ARG A 9 66.80 -18.86 -32.42
CA ARG A 9 67.18 -18.77 -30.98
C ARG A 9 68.60 -18.27 -30.90
N PRO A 10 69.26 -18.16 -29.70
CA PRO A 10 68.92 -17.54 -28.38
C PRO A 10 70.11 -16.67 -27.89
N THR A 11 69.97 -15.96 -26.74
CA THR A 11 71.13 -15.78 -25.82
C THR A 11 70.70 -15.28 -24.43
N SER A 12 71.23 -15.97 -23.44
CA SER A 12 71.77 -15.62 -22.10
C SER A 12 70.92 -14.98 -21.02
N SER A 13 70.68 -15.78 -20.08
CA SER A 13 70.76 -15.72 -18.61
C SER A 13 70.92 -14.35 -17.93
N GLN A 14 69.93 -13.97 -17.10
CA GLN A 14 70.22 -13.41 -15.78
C GLN A 14 69.20 -13.93 -14.78
N VAL A 15 69.71 -14.56 -13.72
CA VAL A 15 68.94 -15.07 -12.58
C VAL A 15 68.69 -13.91 -11.63
N LEU A 16 67.41 -13.53 -11.48
CA LEU A 16 66.99 -12.62 -10.42
C LEU A 16 66.22 -13.43 -9.38
N VAL A 17 66.82 -13.62 -8.23
CA VAL A 17 66.16 -14.25 -7.05
C VAL A 17 65.21 -13.25 -6.47
N ILE A 18 63.90 -13.46 -6.69
CA ILE A 18 62.86 -12.70 -6.00
C ILE A 18 62.40 -13.57 -4.79
N VAL A 19 62.72 -13.08 -3.59
CA VAL A 19 62.20 -13.60 -2.34
C VAL A 19 60.75 -13.16 -2.24
N THR A 20 59.80 -14.05 -2.51
CA THR A 20 58.38 -13.84 -2.30
C THR A 20 58.08 -14.03 -0.81
N GLY A 21 57.96 -12.90 -0.10
CA GLY A 21 57.36 -12.88 1.23
C GLY A 21 55.87 -13.21 1.13
N LEU A 22 55.50 -14.37 1.64
CA LEU A 22 54.09 -14.82 1.78
C LEU A 22 53.46 -14.04 2.91
N LEU A 23 52.73 -12.94 2.61
CA LEU A 23 51.84 -12.26 3.53
C LEU A 23 50.56 -13.13 3.69
N ILE A 24 50.50 -13.90 4.75
CA ILE A 24 49.27 -14.58 5.18
C ILE A 24 48.34 -13.49 5.75
N ALA A 25 47.43 -13.00 4.93
CA ALA A 25 46.29 -12.17 5.39
C ALA A 25 45.34 -13.11 6.18
N THR A 26 45.40 -13.06 7.47
CA THR A 26 44.37 -13.68 8.34
C THR A 26 43.09 -12.84 8.20
N ASN A 27 42.17 -13.30 7.36
CA ASN A 27 40.80 -12.82 7.36
C ASN A 27 40.16 -13.23 8.70
N SER A 28 40.20 -12.35 9.67
CA SER A 28 39.33 -12.44 10.84
C SER A 28 37.91 -12.26 10.36
N LEU A 29 37.16 -13.37 10.21
CA LEU A 29 35.72 -13.35 10.16
C LEU A 29 35.25 -12.78 11.50
N ILE A 30 34.95 -11.48 11.54
CA ILE A 30 34.18 -10.90 12.65
C ILE A 30 32.80 -11.52 12.53
N ALA A 31 32.53 -12.52 13.40
CA ALA A 31 31.19 -13.05 13.57
C ALA A 31 30.30 -11.87 14.00
N ALA A 32 29.29 -11.57 13.19
CA ALA A 32 28.29 -10.55 13.54
C ALA A 32 27.64 -10.96 14.87
N ASP A 33 27.67 -10.05 15.84
CA ASP A 33 27.01 -10.24 17.12
C ASP A 33 25.50 -10.45 16.88
N PRO A 34 24.91 -11.58 17.23
CA PRO A 34 23.49 -11.85 17.03
C PRO A 34 22.57 -10.98 17.90
N LYS A 35 23.12 -10.06 18.67
CA LYS A 35 22.42 -9.08 19.52
C LYS A 35 22.69 -7.64 19.13
N ALA A 36 23.21 -7.35 17.94
CA ALA A 36 23.21 -6.00 17.43
C ALA A 36 21.74 -5.57 17.28
N GLU A 37 21.23 -4.87 18.26
CA GLU A 37 19.97 -4.13 18.19
C GLU A 37 20.07 -3.24 16.94
N VAL A 38 19.32 -3.59 15.89
CA VAL A 38 19.20 -2.73 14.71
C VAL A 38 18.65 -1.42 15.22
N ALA A 39 19.49 -0.38 15.27
CA ALA A 39 19.09 0.95 15.71
C ALA A 39 17.92 1.36 14.83
N VAL A 40 16.72 1.38 15.41
CA VAL A 40 15.52 1.87 14.72
C VAL A 40 15.81 3.30 14.32
N GLU A 41 15.92 3.55 13.02
CA GLU A 41 16.19 4.86 12.48
C GLU A 41 15.17 5.84 13.06
N LYS A 42 15.63 6.81 13.82
CA LYS A 42 14.76 7.87 14.37
C LYS A 42 14.22 8.66 13.19
N ILE A 43 12.99 8.36 12.80
CA ILE A 43 12.34 9.00 11.65
C ILE A 43 12.23 10.49 11.93
N ALA A 44 13.01 11.29 11.21
CA ALA A 44 12.98 12.74 11.33
C ALA A 44 11.57 13.27 10.97
N ASN A 45 11.11 14.28 11.70
CA ASN A 45 9.86 15.01 11.47
C ASN A 45 8.55 14.31 11.87
N LYS A 46 8.59 13.13 12.50
CA LYS A 46 7.37 12.58 13.12
C LYS A 46 7.02 13.40 14.36
N PRO A 47 5.75 13.83 14.56
CA PRO A 47 5.36 14.61 15.73
C PRO A 47 5.74 13.93 17.04
N LYS A 48 6.32 14.68 17.98
CA LYS A 48 6.69 14.14 19.31
C LYS A 48 5.45 13.79 20.15
N VAL A 49 4.37 14.55 19.95
CA VAL A 49 3.08 14.34 20.57
C VAL A 49 2.04 14.22 19.48
N PRO A 50 1.67 12.99 19.10
CA PRO A 50 0.70 12.76 18.03
C PRO A 50 -0.72 13.13 18.49
N GLY A 51 -1.56 13.51 17.52
CA GLY A 51 -2.97 13.76 17.74
C GLY A 51 -3.81 12.49 17.82
N GLN A 52 -5.10 12.69 18.10
CA GLN A 52 -6.11 11.64 18.06
C GLN A 52 -7.21 12.02 17.06
N PHE A 53 -7.48 11.16 16.09
CA PHE A 53 -8.55 11.37 15.13
C PHE A 53 -9.92 11.14 15.77
N ALA A 54 -10.88 12.03 15.50
CA ALA A 54 -12.28 11.83 15.80
C ALA A 54 -13.01 11.36 14.52
N LEU A 55 -13.21 10.07 14.40
CA LEU A 55 -13.77 9.44 13.20
C LEU A 55 -15.29 9.25 13.35
N ARG A 56 -16.05 9.62 12.33
CA ARG A 56 -17.46 9.25 12.18
C ARG A 56 -17.57 8.01 11.30
N GLN A 57 -17.47 6.86 11.93
CA GLN A 57 -17.57 5.58 11.28
C GLN A 57 -19.02 5.28 10.88
N ARG A 58 -19.25 5.02 9.61
CA ARG A 58 -20.53 4.55 9.06
C ARG A 58 -20.42 3.06 8.75
N ASN A 59 -21.39 2.29 9.21
CA ASN A 59 -21.55 0.88 8.89
C ASN A 59 -23.01 0.56 8.60
N ARG A 60 -23.29 -0.65 8.18
CA ARG A 60 -24.64 -1.16 7.96
C ARG A 60 -24.83 -2.45 8.74
N THR A 61 -25.90 -2.49 9.52
CA THR A 61 -26.29 -3.68 10.29
C THR A 61 -27.62 -4.19 9.80
N GLU A 62 -27.75 -5.50 9.74
CA GLU A 62 -29.03 -6.14 9.41
C GLU A 62 -30.06 -5.82 10.49
N THR A 63 -31.30 -5.45 10.10
CA THR A 63 -32.35 -5.10 11.03
C THR A 63 -32.75 -6.28 11.89
N GLU A 64 -32.85 -7.45 11.25
CA GLU A 64 -33.04 -8.75 11.89
C GLU A 64 -32.15 -9.74 11.18
N LYS A 65 -31.51 -10.66 11.88
CA LYS A 65 -30.59 -11.64 11.32
C LYS A 65 -31.25 -12.46 10.21
N GLY A 66 -30.71 -12.36 9.00
CA GLY A 66 -31.19 -13.08 7.81
C GLY A 66 -32.36 -12.41 7.10
N SER A 67 -32.75 -11.18 7.48
CA SER A 67 -33.82 -10.43 6.80
C SER A 67 -33.42 -9.90 5.44
N GLY A 68 -32.13 -9.66 5.22
CA GLY A 68 -31.63 -8.96 4.04
C GLY A 68 -31.88 -7.46 4.06
N GLU A 69 -32.53 -6.94 5.11
CA GLU A 69 -32.78 -5.51 5.31
C GLU A 69 -31.67 -4.88 6.15
N TRP A 70 -31.02 -3.86 5.62
CA TRP A 70 -29.85 -3.23 6.24
C TRP A 70 -30.12 -1.79 6.62
N LYS A 71 -29.77 -1.44 7.85
CA LYS A 71 -29.86 -0.06 8.35
C LYS A 71 -28.48 0.55 8.48
N GLU A 72 -28.32 1.75 7.93
CA GLU A 72 -27.15 2.58 8.13
C GLU A 72 -27.06 3.03 9.58
N GLN A 73 -25.86 2.95 10.15
CA GLN A 73 -25.56 3.41 11.49
C GLN A 73 -24.26 4.21 11.47
N SER A 74 -24.21 5.25 12.29
CA SER A 74 -22.99 6.03 12.50
C SER A 74 -22.54 5.91 13.95
N LYS A 75 -21.23 5.74 14.15
CA LYS A 75 -20.59 5.64 15.45
C LYS A 75 -19.37 6.53 15.50
N GLU A 76 -19.21 7.28 16.56
CA GLU A 76 -17.97 8.00 16.88
C GLU A 76 -16.89 7.01 17.35
N ALA A 77 -15.67 7.20 16.86
CA ALA A 77 -14.49 6.45 17.30
C ALA A 77 -13.30 7.39 17.40
N VAL A 78 -12.45 7.17 18.41
CA VAL A 78 -11.22 7.94 18.59
C VAL A 78 -10.04 7.01 18.33
N TRP A 79 -9.18 7.38 17.38
CA TRP A 79 -7.97 6.65 17.02
C TRP A 79 -6.72 7.48 17.27
N ASN A 80 -5.70 6.89 17.90
CA ASN A 80 -4.40 7.51 18.00
C ASN A 80 -3.75 7.61 16.61
N ALA A 81 -3.38 8.79 16.18
CA ALA A 81 -2.74 8.98 14.89
C ALA A 81 -1.43 8.19 14.78
N SER A 82 -0.64 8.11 15.87
CA SER A 82 0.60 7.33 15.91
C SER A 82 0.41 5.82 15.80
N GLU A 83 -0.79 5.30 16.04
CA GLU A 83 -1.15 3.88 15.87
C GLU A 83 -1.94 3.63 14.58
N THR A 84 -2.01 4.64 13.69
CA THR A 84 -2.83 4.60 12.47
C THR A 84 -1.94 4.64 11.23
N ALA A 85 -2.14 3.65 10.35
CA ALA A 85 -1.62 3.63 8.99
C ALA A 85 -2.71 4.05 7.99
N ILE A 86 -2.34 4.85 7.00
CA ILE A 86 -3.18 5.14 5.83
C ILE A 86 -2.53 4.49 4.63
N ILE A 87 -3.19 3.48 4.04
CA ILE A 87 -2.69 2.77 2.87
C ILE A 87 -3.38 3.31 1.62
N ILE A 88 -2.57 3.83 0.70
CA ILE A 88 -3.01 4.35 -0.59
C ILE A 88 -2.84 3.26 -1.63
N CYS A 89 -3.95 2.67 -2.07
CA CYS A 89 -3.98 1.58 -3.01
C CYS A 89 -4.02 2.10 -4.45
N ASP A 90 -3.06 1.69 -5.25
CA ASP A 90 -3.04 1.73 -6.72
C ASP A 90 -3.46 3.07 -7.38
N MET A 91 -3.12 4.20 -6.76
CA MET A 91 -3.32 5.54 -7.33
C MET A 91 -2.27 5.82 -8.40
N TRP A 92 -2.40 5.19 -9.56
CA TRP A 92 -1.47 5.28 -10.67
C TRP A 92 -1.60 6.56 -11.50
N ASP A 93 -0.56 6.88 -12.28
CA ASP A 93 -0.48 8.05 -13.17
C ASP A 93 -1.28 7.90 -14.48
N ASP A 94 -1.59 6.68 -14.91
CA ASP A 94 -2.42 6.38 -16.08
C ASP A 94 -3.13 5.02 -15.88
N HIS A 95 -4.08 4.70 -16.75
CA HIS A 95 -4.80 3.43 -16.77
C HIS A 95 -5.25 3.11 -18.20
N TYR A 96 -5.51 1.82 -18.53
CA TYR A 96 -6.06 1.48 -19.84
C TYR A 96 -7.46 2.06 -20.04
N CYS A 97 -8.23 2.21 -18.98
CA CYS A 97 -9.49 2.93 -18.94
C CYS A 97 -9.21 4.41 -18.63
N LYS A 98 -9.48 5.30 -19.59
CA LYS A 98 -9.14 6.71 -19.48
C LYS A 98 -9.99 7.43 -18.46
N LEU A 99 -11.29 7.14 -18.41
CA LEU A 99 -12.17 7.73 -17.40
C LEU A 99 -11.75 7.32 -15.98
N ALA A 100 -11.24 6.09 -15.77
CA ALA A 100 -10.69 5.69 -14.48
C ALA A 100 -9.43 6.51 -14.14
N ALA A 101 -8.53 6.75 -15.10
CA ALA A 101 -7.35 7.59 -14.88
C ALA A 101 -7.73 9.04 -14.57
N GLU A 102 -8.73 9.60 -15.25
CA GLU A 102 -9.25 10.94 -14.99
C GLU A 102 -9.80 11.06 -13.56
N ARG A 103 -10.60 10.10 -13.09
CA ARG A 103 -11.12 10.09 -11.72
C ARG A 103 -10.01 9.99 -10.67
N VAL A 104 -8.95 9.24 -10.95
CA VAL A 104 -7.74 9.22 -10.09
C VAL A 104 -7.09 10.60 -10.04
N ALA A 105 -6.93 11.26 -11.19
CA ALA A 105 -6.33 12.59 -11.27
C ALA A 105 -7.17 13.65 -10.54
N GLU A 106 -8.51 13.58 -10.63
CA GLU A 106 -9.44 14.47 -9.91
C GLU A 106 -9.38 14.25 -8.39
N MET A 107 -9.24 12.99 -7.94
CA MET A 107 -9.19 12.62 -6.52
C MET A 107 -7.85 12.98 -5.87
N ALA A 108 -6.74 12.87 -6.60
CA ALA A 108 -5.38 12.96 -6.07
C ALA A 108 -5.08 14.26 -5.28
N PRO A 109 -5.48 15.49 -5.71
CA PRO A 109 -5.21 16.70 -4.95
C PRO A 109 -5.88 16.72 -3.58
N ARG A 110 -7.16 16.30 -3.51
CA ARG A 110 -7.90 16.23 -2.25
C ARG A 110 -7.33 15.14 -1.35
N MET A 111 -7.01 13.97 -1.89
CA MET A 111 -6.34 12.90 -1.16
C MET A 111 -5.02 13.38 -0.57
N ASN A 112 -4.19 14.07 -1.35
CA ASN A 112 -2.91 14.60 -0.89
C ASN A 112 -3.04 15.61 0.25
N ALA A 113 -4.06 16.46 0.22
CA ALA A 113 -4.35 17.39 1.31
C ALA A 113 -4.71 16.65 2.62
N VAL A 114 -5.56 15.62 2.54
CA VAL A 114 -5.90 14.75 3.68
C VAL A 114 -4.67 14.05 4.23
N LEU A 115 -3.83 13.48 3.37
CA LEU A 115 -2.60 12.79 3.77
C LEU A 115 -1.61 13.73 4.46
N THR A 116 -1.49 14.97 3.97
CA THR A 116 -0.62 15.99 4.56
C THR A 116 -1.10 16.33 5.97
N ALA A 117 -2.39 16.56 6.15
CA ALA A 117 -2.96 16.82 7.47
C ALA A 117 -2.77 15.62 8.42
N ALA A 118 -3.06 14.41 7.96
CA ALA A 118 -2.92 13.20 8.76
C ALA A 118 -1.47 12.94 9.20
N ARG A 119 -0.47 13.20 8.32
CA ARG A 119 0.95 13.16 8.70
C ARG A 119 1.25 14.15 9.81
N ASN A 120 0.79 15.38 9.69
CA ASN A 120 1.00 16.41 10.71
C ASN A 120 0.45 15.99 12.08
N HIS A 121 -0.58 15.15 12.12
CA HIS A 121 -1.11 14.55 13.34
C HIS A 121 -0.39 13.27 13.77
N GLY A 122 0.55 12.76 12.99
CA GLY A 122 1.41 11.63 13.34
C GLY A 122 1.03 10.29 12.72
N ALA A 123 0.07 10.25 11.79
CA ALA A 123 -0.26 9.03 11.06
C ALA A 123 0.87 8.61 10.11
N THR A 124 1.00 7.32 9.90
CA THR A 124 1.92 6.73 8.92
C THR A 124 1.20 6.55 7.58
N VAL A 125 1.79 7.02 6.49
CA VAL A 125 1.25 6.82 5.15
C VAL A 125 2.06 5.74 4.44
N ILE A 126 1.37 4.77 3.83
CA ILE A 126 1.96 3.71 3.01
C ILE A 126 1.42 3.84 1.59
N HIS A 127 2.30 4.15 0.66
CA HIS A 127 2.00 4.22 -0.76
C HIS A 127 2.16 2.84 -1.38
N ALA A 128 1.09 2.31 -1.97
CA ALA A 128 1.07 0.98 -2.55
C ALA A 128 0.71 1.00 -4.05
N PRO A 129 1.55 1.61 -4.92
CA PRO A 129 1.33 1.59 -6.36
C PRO A 129 1.79 0.25 -6.92
N SER A 130 0.92 -0.75 -6.91
CA SER A 130 1.25 -2.13 -7.27
C SER A 130 1.85 -2.25 -8.68
N GLY A 131 2.90 -3.06 -8.77
CA GLY A 131 3.59 -3.35 -10.03
C GLY A 131 4.62 -2.30 -10.46
N VAL A 132 4.75 -1.17 -9.76
CA VAL A 132 5.72 -0.11 -10.09
C VAL A 132 6.57 0.35 -8.89
N THR A 133 6.54 -0.39 -7.79
CA THR A 133 7.33 -0.06 -6.58
C THR A 133 8.84 -0.11 -6.81
N TYR A 134 9.32 -0.81 -7.85
CA TYR A 134 10.72 -0.85 -8.26
C TYR A 134 11.29 0.53 -8.60
N LEU A 135 10.46 1.48 -9.06
CA LEU A 135 10.88 2.85 -9.36
C LEU A 135 11.32 3.63 -8.12
N TYR A 136 10.91 3.17 -6.95
CA TYR A 136 11.19 3.80 -5.66
C TYR A 136 12.34 3.10 -4.92
N ALA A 137 13.05 2.14 -5.54
CA ALA A 137 14.04 1.27 -4.91
C ALA A 137 15.11 2.03 -4.09
N ASP A 138 15.54 3.19 -4.57
CA ASP A 138 16.56 4.01 -3.92
C ASP A 138 16.01 4.95 -2.84
N MET A 139 14.70 5.11 -2.75
CA MET A 139 14.07 5.99 -1.78
C MET A 139 14.13 5.39 -0.37
N PRO A 140 14.39 6.20 0.68
CA PRO A 140 14.38 5.72 2.06
C PRO A 140 13.03 5.12 2.46
N GLN A 141 11.91 5.62 1.92
CA GLN A 141 10.57 5.11 2.16
C GLN A 141 10.39 3.67 1.64
N ARG A 142 11.01 3.31 0.52
CA ARG A 142 10.99 1.94 -0.02
C ARG A 142 11.91 1.04 0.81
N LYS A 143 13.13 1.48 1.07
CA LYS A 143 14.12 0.73 1.88
C LYS A 143 13.58 0.42 3.26
N ARG A 144 12.90 1.35 3.90
CA ARG A 144 12.25 1.17 5.21
C ARG A 144 11.27 -0.01 5.21
N MET A 145 10.43 -0.11 4.19
CA MET A 145 9.46 -1.21 4.09
C MET A 145 10.17 -2.56 3.89
N GLN A 146 11.21 -2.60 3.04
CA GLN A 146 12.00 -3.80 2.78
C GLN A 146 12.81 -4.27 4.00
N GLN A 147 13.21 -3.35 4.87
CA GLN A 147 14.01 -3.60 6.06
C GLN A 147 13.16 -3.88 7.31
N ALA A 148 11.83 -3.80 7.20
CA ALA A 148 10.96 -4.08 8.33
C ALA A 148 11.24 -5.49 8.91
N GLN A 149 11.31 -5.57 10.23
CA GLN A 149 11.52 -6.84 10.92
C GLN A 149 10.38 -7.81 10.59
N LYS A 150 10.70 -8.95 10.00
CA LYS A 150 9.68 -9.93 9.61
C LYS A 150 8.82 -10.35 10.79
N ALA A 151 7.52 -10.16 10.66
CA ALA A 151 6.52 -10.59 11.62
C ALA A 151 5.75 -11.78 11.06
N LYS A 152 5.44 -12.76 11.92
CA LYS A 152 4.60 -13.89 11.55
C LYS A 152 3.13 -13.43 11.54
N PRO A 153 2.42 -13.54 10.39
CA PRO A 153 1.01 -13.21 10.35
C PRO A 153 0.15 -14.24 11.10
N GLU A 154 -0.99 -13.80 11.63
CA GLU A 154 -1.97 -14.67 12.33
C GLU A 154 -2.57 -15.71 11.37
N LEU A 155 -2.86 -15.29 10.15
CA LEU A 155 -3.32 -16.13 9.05
C LEU A 155 -2.39 -15.96 7.84
N PRO A 156 -2.28 -16.94 6.95
CA PRO A 156 -1.51 -16.78 5.73
C PRO A 156 -1.89 -15.52 4.95
N LEU A 157 -0.90 -14.80 4.44
CA LEU A 157 -1.13 -13.66 3.57
C LEU A 157 -1.37 -14.18 2.15
N GLU A 158 -2.57 -13.93 1.65
CA GLU A 158 -2.96 -14.31 0.30
C GLU A 158 -2.43 -13.27 -0.71
N ALA A 159 -1.91 -13.70 -1.85
CA ALA A 159 -1.50 -12.78 -2.91
C ALA A 159 -2.69 -11.97 -3.45
N TRP A 160 -3.87 -12.55 -3.39
CA TRP A 160 -5.16 -11.93 -3.73
C TRP A 160 -6.29 -12.57 -2.94
N CYS A 161 -7.05 -11.77 -2.21
CA CYS A 161 -8.23 -12.23 -1.46
C CYS A 161 -9.48 -12.14 -2.33
N TYR A 162 -9.97 -13.27 -2.78
CA TYR A 162 -11.24 -13.40 -3.51
C TYR A 162 -12.46 -13.20 -2.59
N VAL A 163 -13.65 -13.13 -3.19
CA VAL A 163 -14.92 -13.17 -2.46
C VAL A 163 -14.96 -14.40 -1.55
N ASP A 164 -15.32 -14.18 -0.29
CA ASP A 164 -15.47 -15.24 0.71
C ASP A 164 -16.98 -15.51 0.90
N PRO A 165 -17.54 -16.55 0.25
CA PRO A 165 -18.99 -16.80 0.26
C PRO A 165 -19.53 -17.15 1.65
N LYS A 166 -18.66 -17.41 2.64
CA LYS A 166 -19.07 -17.59 4.05
C LYS A 166 -19.29 -16.27 4.77
N ARG A 167 -18.75 -15.17 4.21
CA ARG A 167 -18.75 -13.86 4.86
C ARG A 167 -19.50 -12.79 4.06
N GLU A 168 -19.43 -12.85 2.75
CA GLU A 168 -20.02 -11.85 1.86
C GLU A 168 -20.68 -12.52 0.66
N PRO A 169 -21.77 -11.98 0.11
CA PRO A 169 -22.30 -12.38 -1.20
C PRO A 169 -21.41 -11.87 -2.33
N GLU A 170 -21.76 -12.19 -3.58
CA GLU A 170 -21.16 -11.56 -4.75
C GLU A 170 -21.27 -10.03 -4.69
N LEU A 171 -20.32 -9.36 -5.34
CA LEU A 171 -20.31 -7.90 -5.38
C LEU A 171 -21.58 -7.35 -6.06
N PRO A 172 -22.09 -6.20 -5.62
CA PRO A 172 -23.36 -5.63 -6.12
C PRO A 172 -23.27 -5.03 -7.53
N ILE A 173 -22.09 -5.06 -8.13
CA ILE A 173 -21.82 -4.60 -9.51
C ILE A 173 -21.21 -5.74 -10.32
N ASP A 174 -21.46 -5.77 -11.62
CA ASP A 174 -20.89 -6.78 -12.51
C ASP A 174 -19.38 -6.59 -12.67
N VAL A 175 -18.61 -7.61 -12.32
CA VAL A 175 -17.15 -7.67 -12.45
C VAL A 175 -16.69 -8.81 -13.35
N SER A 176 -17.62 -9.45 -14.06
CA SER A 176 -17.36 -10.64 -14.92
C SER A 176 -16.53 -10.31 -16.17
N LYS A 177 -16.57 -9.04 -16.57
CA LYS A 177 -15.76 -8.45 -17.65
C LYS A 177 -14.81 -7.42 -17.08
N GLN A 178 -13.96 -6.86 -17.91
CA GLN A 178 -13.17 -5.69 -17.54
C GLN A 178 -14.05 -4.44 -17.59
N PRO A 179 -14.57 -3.95 -16.46
CA PRO A 179 -15.67 -2.99 -16.45
C PRO A 179 -15.18 -1.55 -16.70
N CYS A 180 -14.55 -1.31 -17.84
CA CYS A 180 -14.13 0.01 -18.29
C CYS A 180 -15.31 0.77 -18.90
N ASP A 181 -15.55 1.97 -18.40
CA ASP A 181 -16.66 2.84 -18.82
C ASP A 181 -16.31 3.80 -19.95
N ASP A 182 -15.12 3.70 -20.57
CA ASP A 182 -14.76 4.48 -21.75
C ASP A 182 -15.80 4.28 -22.86
N PRO A 183 -16.11 5.34 -23.64
CA PRO A 183 -16.99 5.21 -24.82
C PRO A 183 -16.46 4.19 -25.82
N VAL A 184 -15.12 4.10 -25.98
CA VAL A 184 -14.43 3.12 -26.79
C VAL A 184 -13.39 2.45 -25.90
N ILE A 185 -13.62 1.20 -25.56
CA ILE A 185 -12.72 0.42 -24.71
C ILE A 185 -11.46 0.08 -25.50
N GLY A 186 -10.32 0.58 -25.05
CA GLY A 186 -9.01 0.27 -25.62
C GLY A 186 -8.52 -1.15 -25.27
N ALA A 187 -7.37 -1.53 -25.81
CA ALA A 187 -6.71 -2.77 -25.43
C ALA A 187 -6.34 -2.76 -23.94
N TYR A 188 -6.57 -3.89 -23.27
CA TYR A 188 -6.12 -4.11 -21.89
C TYR A 188 -4.62 -4.28 -21.85
N VAL A 189 -3.92 -3.16 -21.65
CA VAL A 189 -2.46 -3.11 -21.51
C VAL A 189 -2.09 -2.19 -20.36
N GLN A 190 -1.02 -2.49 -19.67
CA GLN A 190 -0.50 -1.61 -18.62
C GLN A 190 -0.10 -0.27 -19.25
N LYS A 191 -0.68 0.81 -18.76
CA LYS A 191 -0.39 2.19 -19.15
C LYS A 191 0.37 2.94 -18.05
N PHE A 192 0.08 2.61 -16.80
CA PHE A 192 0.70 3.28 -15.65
C PHE A 192 2.19 2.99 -15.55
N THR A 193 2.92 3.99 -15.12
CA THR A 193 4.37 3.95 -14.96
C THR A 193 4.79 4.19 -13.52
N ARG A 194 3.98 4.88 -12.72
CA ARG A 194 4.26 5.25 -11.32
C ARG A 194 2.97 5.60 -10.57
N GLN A 195 3.11 5.94 -9.29
CA GLN A 195 2.03 6.60 -8.56
C GLN A 195 1.74 7.98 -9.16
N HIS A 196 0.48 8.40 -9.11
CA HIS A 196 0.05 9.71 -9.60
C HIS A 196 0.88 10.84 -8.95
N PRO A 197 1.46 11.78 -9.74
CA PRO A 197 2.38 12.80 -9.24
C PRO A 197 1.72 13.81 -8.31
N GLY A 198 0.39 13.90 -8.29
CA GLY A 198 -0.37 14.70 -7.32
C GLY A 198 -0.33 14.18 -5.88
N LEU A 199 0.28 13.00 -5.64
CA LEU A 199 0.44 12.41 -4.31
C LEU A 199 1.90 12.50 -3.87
N THR A 200 2.16 13.26 -2.82
CA THR A 200 3.50 13.46 -2.26
C THR A 200 3.90 12.26 -1.40
N ILE A 201 5.09 11.71 -1.65
CA ILE A 201 5.76 10.76 -0.78
C ILE A 201 6.79 11.54 0.04
N SER A 202 6.73 11.50 1.36
CA SER A 202 7.61 12.30 2.19
C SER A 202 7.85 11.72 3.59
N GLY A 203 8.86 12.24 4.28
CA GLY A 203 9.12 11.96 5.68
C GLY A 203 9.22 10.47 6.01
N TRP A 204 8.39 10.05 6.95
CA TRP A 204 8.33 8.67 7.44
C TRP A 204 7.35 7.76 6.69
N ASP A 205 6.88 8.17 5.52
CA ASP A 205 6.04 7.32 4.68
C ASP A 205 6.73 6.00 4.35
N GLY A 206 5.94 5.01 3.99
CA GLY A 206 6.40 3.75 3.38
C GLY A 206 6.01 3.68 1.91
N VAL A 207 6.76 2.93 1.11
CA VAL A 207 6.38 2.54 -0.25
C VAL A 207 6.52 1.04 -0.40
N SER A 208 5.41 0.32 -0.57
CA SER A 208 5.39 -1.11 -0.82
C SER A 208 4.05 -1.58 -1.37
N ASP A 209 4.06 -2.58 -2.24
CA ASP A 209 2.91 -3.35 -2.70
C ASP A 209 2.97 -4.83 -2.24
N ASN A 210 3.95 -5.14 -1.40
CA ASN A 210 4.16 -6.47 -0.86
C ASN A 210 3.46 -6.64 0.50
N GLY A 211 2.58 -7.63 0.61
CA GLY A 211 1.80 -7.87 1.82
C GLY A 211 2.65 -8.22 3.05
N GLU A 212 3.72 -8.98 2.88
CA GLU A 212 4.62 -9.36 4.00
C GLU A 212 5.38 -8.14 4.53
N GLU A 213 5.88 -7.28 3.63
CA GLU A 213 6.57 -6.05 4.03
C GLU A 213 5.62 -5.10 4.77
N ILE A 214 4.41 -4.88 4.21
CA ILE A 214 3.40 -4.02 4.83
C ILE A 214 2.99 -4.58 6.19
N TYR A 215 2.65 -5.86 6.28
CA TYR A 215 2.27 -6.49 7.54
C TYR A 215 3.38 -6.38 8.59
N SER A 216 4.61 -6.70 8.21
CA SER A 216 5.78 -6.63 9.09
C SER A 216 6.01 -5.21 9.60
N TYR A 217 5.92 -4.23 8.71
CA TYR A 217 6.08 -2.82 9.08
C TYR A 217 4.96 -2.33 10.01
N LEU A 218 3.71 -2.72 9.75
CA LEU A 218 2.60 -2.41 10.65
C LEU A 218 2.83 -2.95 12.07
N LYS A 219 3.32 -4.18 12.18
CA LYS A 219 3.63 -4.82 13.48
C LYS A 219 4.83 -4.15 14.16
N GLN A 220 5.90 -3.87 13.42
CA GLN A 220 7.10 -3.20 13.92
C GLN A 220 6.79 -1.83 14.51
N GLU A 221 5.99 -1.02 13.83
CA GLU A 221 5.62 0.34 14.24
C GLU A 221 4.45 0.38 15.25
N GLY A 222 3.90 -0.77 15.64
CA GLY A 222 2.77 -0.85 16.56
C GLY A 222 1.48 -0.26 16.00
N LEU A 223 1.34 -0.24 14.67
CA LEU A 223 0.16 0.29 13.98
C LEU A 223 -0.98 -0.73 14.09
N LYS A 224 -2.10 -0.32 14.65
CA LYS A 224 -3.28 -1.16 14.95
C LYS A 224 -4.46 -0.83 14.06
N ASN A 225 -4.50 0.42 13.57
CA ASN A 225 -5.60 0.99 12.82
C ASN A 225 -5.16 1.22 11.37
N ILE A 226 -6.02 0.87 10.42
CA ILE A 226 -5.75 1.01 8.99
C ILE A 226 -6.89 1.77 8.32
N VAL A 227 -6.55 2.83 7.60
CA VAL A 227 -7.45 3.51 6.67
C VAL A 227 -7.05 3.11 5.26
N LEU A 228 -7.94 2.47 4.51
CA LEU A 228 -7.76 2.20 3.08
C LEU A 228 -8.37 3.33 2.26
N MET A 229 -7.66 3.74 1.19
CA MET A 229 -8.16 4.66 0.17
C MET A 229 -7.49 4.35 -1.18
N GLY A 230 -7.99 4.92 -2.26
CA GLY A 230 -7.47 4.68 -3.61
C GLY A 230 -8.34 3.73 -4.43
N VAL A 231 -7.75 3.04 -5.40
CA VAL A 231 -8.51 2.35 -6.45
C VAL A 231 -8.02 0.91 -6.70
N HIS A 232 -8.88 0.05 -7.27
CA HIS A 232 -10.32 0.27 -7.40
C HIS A 232 -11.02 -0.41 -6.23
N THR A 233 -12.09 0.21 -5.73
CA THR A 233 -12.80 -0.20 -4.52
C THR A 233 -13.21 -1.67 -4.55
N ASN A 234 -13.77 -2.14 -5.66
CA ASN A 234 -14.24 -3.50 -5.88
C ASN A 234 -13.13 -4.52 -6.22
N MET A 235 -11.90 -4.07 -6.42
CA MET A 235 -10.78 -4.90 -6.85
C MET A 235 -9.61 -4.82 -5.84
N CYS A 236 -8.64 -3.97 -6.10
CA CYS A 236 -7.39 -3.88 -5.35
C CYS A 236 -7.61 -3.48 -3.89
N VAL A 237 -8.50 -2.52 -3.63
CA VAL A 237 -8.80 -2.06 -2.26
C VAL A 237 -9.39 -3.20 -1.40
N LEU A 238 -10.21 -4.07 -1.98
CA LEU A 238 -10.72 -5.27 -1.30
C LEU A 238 -9.72 -6.42 -1.29
N GLY A 239 -9.06 -6.69 -2.44
CA GLY A 239 -8.43 -7.97 -2.73
C GLY A 239 -6.92 -8.05 -2.57
N ARG A 240 -6.18 -6.94 -2.53
CA ARG A 240 -4.71 -6.96 -2.36
C ARG A 240 -4.29 -7.59 -1.03
N PRO A 241 -3.05 -8.13 -0.91
CA PRO A 241 -2.54 -8.71 0.34
C PRO A 241 -2.47 -7.72 1.51
N PHE A 242 -2.66 -6.44 1.23
CA PHE A 242 -2.80 -5.34 2.20
C PHE A 242 -4.19 -4.67 2.11
N GLY A 243 -5.10 -5.24 1.35
CA GLY A 243 -6.48 -4.76 1.17
C GLY A 243 -7.38 -5.10 2.36
N ILE A 244 -8.62 -4.65 2.27
CA ILE A 244 -9.60 -4.74 3.36
C ILE A 244 -9.77 -6.18 3.83
N ARG A 245 -10.00 -7.14 2.90
CA ARG A 245 -10.26 -8.55 3.25
C ARG A 245 -9.12 -9.15 4.05
N GLN A 246 -7.89 -8.92 3.62
CA GLN A 246 -6.71 -9.46 4.29
C GLN A 246 -6.50 -8.80 5.66
N MET A 247 -6.53 -7.47 5.72
CA MET A 247 -6.21 -6.76 6.97
C MET A 247 -7.26 -6.95 8.05
N VAL A 248 -8.54 -7.07 7.68
CA VAL A 248 -9.61 -7.43 8.63
C VAL A 248 -9.42 -8.85 9.14
N LYS A 249 -9.07 -9.82 8.28
CA LYS A 249 -8.77 -11.21 8.69
C LYS A 249 -7.55 -11.28 9.62
N GLN A 250 -6.58 -10.38 9.48
CA GLN A 250 -5.40 -10.26 10.36
C GLN A 250 -5.68 -9.54 11.69
N GLY A 251 -6.93 -9.12 11.95
CA GLY A 251 -7.35 -8.53 13.21
C GLY A 251 -7.03 -7.04 13.39
N PHE A 252 -6.67 -6.33 12.32
CA PHE A 252 -6.55 -4.88 12.37
C PHE A 252 -7.91 -4.18 12.45
N ASN A 253 -7.95 -3.01 13.07
CA ASN A 253 -9.07 -2.09 12.95
C ASN A 253 -9.01 -1.41 11.59
N VAL A 254 -9.89 -1.77 10.68
CA VAL A 254 -9.89 -1.27 9.30
C VAL A 254 -11.08 -0.37 9.05
N VAL A 255 -10.87 0.72 8.31
CA VAL A 255 -11.93 1.56 7.72
C VAL A 255 -11.55 1.92 6.27
N ILE A 256 -12.55 2.21 5.44
CA ILE A 256 -12.35 2.78 4.12
C ILE A 256 -12.73 4.27 4.10
N ALA A 257 -11.91 5.10 3.48
CA ALA A 257 -12.27 6.50 3.18
C ALA A 257 -13.17 6.53 1.93
N ARG A 258 -14.51 6.50 2.16
CA ARG A 258 -15.51 6.31 1.10
C ARG A 258 -15.58 7.39 0.02
N ASP A 259 -15.06 8.56 0.32
CA ASP A 259 -14.99 9.72 -0.57
C ASP A 259 -13.60 9.90 -1.23
N LEU A 260 -12.68 8.95 -0.94
CA LEU A 260 -11.33 8.88 -1.51
C LEU A 260 -11.07 7.49 -2.11
N THR A 261 -12.07 6.95 -2.80
CA THR A 261 -12.01 5.67 -3.51
C THR A 261 -12.95 5.70 -4.70
N ASP A 262 -12.68 4.88 -5.70
CA ASP A 262 -13.50 4.73 -6.91
C ASP A 262 -13.52 3.27 -7.36
N ALA A 263 -14.69 2.78 -7.79
CA ALA A 263 -14.84 1.41 -8.29
C ALA A 263 -14.52 1.33 -9.78
N MET A 264 -13.99 0.22 -10.23
CA MET A 264 -13.96 -0.13 -11.64
C MET A 264 -15.32 -0.66 -12.04
N TYR A 265 -16.14 0.17 -12.69
CA TYR A 265 -17.52 -0.14 -13.02
C TYR A 265 -17.99 0.57 -14.29
N ASP A 266 -18.65 -0.16 -15.17
CA ASP A 266 -19.28 0.35 -16.37
C ASP A 266 -20.80 0.49 -16.16
N PRO A 267 -21.40 1.69 -16.24
CA PRO A 267 -22.84 1.89 -16.12
C PRO A 267 -23.70 1.14 -17.16
N ARG A 268 -23.08 0.64 -18.23
CA ARG A 268 -23.72 -0.23 -19.24
C ARG A 268 -23.86 -1.69 -18.80
N GLU A 269 -23.26 -2.05 -17.66
CA GLU A 269 -23.38 -3.37 -17.08
C GLU A 269 -24.23 -3.32 -15.80
N LYS A 270 -24.67 -4.49 -15.31
CA LYS A 270 -25.51 -4.58 -14.11
C LYS A 270 -24.81 -3.93 -12.90
N PRO A 271 -25.56 -3.20 -12.07
CA PRO A 271 -27.02 -3.03 -12.01
C PRO A 271 -27.57 -1.84 -12.85
N TYR A 272 -26.84 -1.32 -13.83
CA TYR A 272 -27.26 -0.26 -14.74
C TYR A 272 -27.53 1.10 -14.04
N VAL A 273 -26.69 1.42 -13.09
CA VAL A 273 -26.74 2.70 -12.35
C VAL A 273 -25.62 3.63 -12.82
N SER A 274 -25.60 4.87 -12.35
CA SER A 274 -24.48 5.77 -12.61
C SER A 274 -23.18 5.21 -12.04
N HIS A 275 -22.04 5.61 -12.59
CA HIS A 275 -20.71 5.19 -12.10
C HIS A 275 -20.55 5.46 -10.59
N THR A 276 -20.90 6.69 -10.16
CA THR A 276 -20.86 7.07 -8.74
C THR A 276 -21.73 6.15 -7.88
N ARG A 277 -22.94 5.82 -8.35
CA ARG A 277 -23.82 4.90 -7.62
C ARG A 277 -23.23 3.48 -7.56
N GLY A 278 -22.55 3.04 -8.61
CA GLY A 278 -21.80 1.77 -8.60
C GLY A 278 -20.73 1.75 -7.52
N THR A 279 -19.93 2.81 -7.39
CA THR A 279 -18.94 2.96 -6.32
C THR A 279 -19.60 2.95 -4.94
N GLU A 280 -20.70 3.68 -4.75
CA GLU A 280 -21.46 3.69 -3.50
C GLU A 280 -21.97 2.29 -3.12
N LEU A 281 -22.48 1.51 -4.07
CA LEU A 281 -22.94 0.15 -3.83
C LEU A 281 -21.82 -0.77 -3.32
N VAL A 282 -20.60 -0.61 -3.84
CA VAL A 282 -19.44 -1.36 -3.34
C VAL A 282 -19.06 -0.91 -1.92
N VAL A 283 -19.10 0.39 -1.64
CA VAL A 283 -18.87 0.91 -0.28
C VAL A 283 -19.92 0.37 0.68
N GLU A 284 -21.20 0.35 0.31
CA GLU A 284 -22.28 -0.24 1.10
C GLU A 284 -22.06 -1.74 1.37
N HIS A 285 -21.55 -2.47 0.37
CA HIS A 285 -21.17 -3.87 0.52
C HIS A 285 -20.04 -4.03 1.56
N ILE A 286 -19.01 -3.18 1.49
CA ILE A 286 -17.92 -3.17 2.47
C ILE A 286 -18.44 -2.87 3.87
N GLU A 287 -19.33 -1.90 4.03
CA GLU A 287 -19.95 -1.52 5.31
C GLU A 287 -20.80 -2.63 5.92
N LYS A 288 -21.41 -3.47 5.09
CA LYS A 288 -22.22 -4.63 5.52
C LYS A 288 -21.35 -5.79 5.97
N HIS A 289 -20.27 -6.07 5.29
CA HIS A 289 -19.59 -7.37 5.40
C HIS A 289 -18.18 -7.30 5.95
N TRP A 290 -17.50 -6.14 5.85
CA TRP A 290 -16.07 -6.05 6.14
C TRP A 290 -15.70 -5.04 7.21
N CYS A 291 -15.90 -3.77 6.97
CA CYS A 291 -15.47 -2.71 7.87
C CYS A 291 -16.29 -1.42 7.68
N PRO A 292 -16.32 -0.53 8.68
CA PRO A 292 -16.90 0.79 8.54
C PRO A 292 -16.23 1.65 7.47
N SER A 293 -16.94 2.67 7.00
CA SER A 293 -16.38 3.75 6.20
C SER A 293 -16.30 5.07 6.99
N ILE A 294 -15.39 5.94 6.58
CA ILE A 294 -15.21 7.31 7.07
C ILE A 294 -15.20 8.29 5.90
N LEU A 295 -15.20 9.59 6.19
CA LEU A 295 -14.83 10.62 5.22
C LEU A 295 -13.36 10.99 5.39
N GLY A 296 -12.69 11.36 4.31
CA GLY A 296 -11.30 11.83 4.35
C GLY A 296 -11.11 13.01 5.30
N GLU A 297 -12.10 13.90 5.43
CA GLU A 297 -12.07 15.02 6.35
C GLU A 297 -11.91 14.62 7.83
N ASP A 298 -12.34 13.41 8.23
CA ASP A 298 -12.18 12.92 9.60
C ASP A 298 -10.69 12.75 9.98
N LEU A 299 -9.80 12.66 8.99
CA LEU A 299 -8.34 12.57 9.18
C LEU A 299 -7.64 13.94 9.19
N THR A 300 -8.36 15.02 8.94
CA THR A 300 -7.80 16.38 8.91
C THR A 300 -7.92 17.10 10.25
N ARG A 301 -8.67 16.52 11.18
CA ARG A 301 -9.00 17.10 12.48
C ARG A 301 -8.61 16.16 13.62
N VAL A 302 -8.08 16.71 14.69
CA VAL A 302 -7.86 15.97 15.93
C VAL A 302 -9.10 16.00 16.84
N ALA A 303 -9.23 14.99 17.67
CA ALA A 303 -10.28 14.94 18.67
C ALA A 303 -10.12 16.09 19.68
N ARG A 304 -11.24 16.61 20.18
CA ARG A 304 -11.24 17.69 21.18
C ARG A 304 -10.44 17.28 22.42
N GLY A 305 -9.52 18.13 22.84
CA GLY A 305 -8.66 17.87 24.01
C GLY A 305 -7.44 16.99 23.73
N SER A 306 -7.25 16.50 22.48
CA SER A 306 -6.01 15.87 22.09
C SER A 306 -4.92 16.91 21.79
N ALA A 307 -3.67 16.48 21.86
CA ALA A 307 -2.55 17.34 21.41
C ALA A 307 -2.71 17.64 19.91
N ASP A 308 -2.61 18.94 19.58
CA ASP A 308 -2.47 19.40 18.20
C ASP A 308 -0.98 19.69 17.97
N PRO A 309 -0.27 18.85 17.24
CA PRO A 309 1.14 19.09 16.92
C PRO A 309 1.23 20.25 15.91
N LYS A 310 1.34 21.47 16.41
CA LYS A 310 1.64 22.64 15.60
C LYS A 310 3.09 22.64 15.14
#